data_bce55ab66598fd4cadad9ddae1c2df2b
#
_entry.id   bce55ab66598fd4cadad9ddae1c2df2b
#
_cell.length_a   1.000
_cell.length_b   1.000
_cell.length_c   1.000
_cell.angle_alpha   90.00
_cell.angle_beta   90.00
_cell.angle_gamma   90.00
#
_symmetry.space_group_name_H-M   'P 1'
#
loop_
_entity.id
_entity.type
_entity.pdbx_description
1 polymer ?
#
loop_
_entity_poly.entity_id
_entity_poly.type
_entity_poly.pdbx_seq_one_letter_code
_entity_poly.pdbx_strand_id
1 'polypeptide(L)'
;MKSSRREAARPRSWQRALLLASLLVMALPSVAQTPDPHWVTTWSTANHNDPEPDTFNNQTIREVVRTTIGGQAIRIRLANTFGTQPVTFDAVYLGRQKGGASLIAGSNHSVTFGGSKSITIREGAEALSDPIPLVVGGGQNLVVSLFTAHATGPATFHASAFQTNYLSATANVASTEESAPFGKTTESWYFLHSIDVVAAPEIKGAIVALGDSITDGVSSRTDMHERWPDVLARRLLKQPSGQVMSVLNAGISGNRVLSNSPCWGADALARLERDVFSQIGVRAVILFEGTNDIGQPDTPTAGLPPQVIPCFTKTQITADELIAGYQQIIAQAHARGLKIFGATILPYQGFAGWTPQGEAKRVAVNNWIKTSGSFDGVIDFAAAVSDPANPARFDPKYDSGDHLHPGPAGHEALGNAVDLALLR
;
A
#
# COMPACT_ATOMS: atom_id res chain seq x y z
N MET A 1 -24.55 93.96 -22.03
CA MET A 1 -24.25 94.79 -23.23
C MET A 1 -23.72 93.89 -24.33
N LYS A 2 -24.39 93.93 -25.50
CA LYS A 2 -23.96 93.53 -26.88
C LYS A 2 -23.56 92.06 -27.05
N SER A 3 -24.42 91.17 -27.59
CA SER A 3 -24.89 91.08 -28.98
C SER A 3 -23.76 90.73 -29.99
N SER A 4 -23.81 89.55 -30.58
CA SER A 4 -24.07 89.40 -32.04
C SER A 4 -23.83 87.87 -32.39
N ARG A 5 -24.77 87.37 -32.86
CA ARG A 5 -25.22 86.63 -34.06
C ARG A 5 -24.15 86.44 -35.16
N ARG A 6 -24.10 85.23 -35.68
CA ARG A 6 -24.22 84.77 -37.10
C ARG A 6 -23.26 83.60 -37.31
N GLU A 7 -23.42 82.60 -38.12
CA GLU A 7 -24.45 82.21 -39.09
C GLU A 7 -24.09 80.84 -39.58
N ALA A 8 -25.04 80.09 -40.05
CA ALA A 8 -24.96 78.75 -40.54
C ALA A 8 -24.21 78.60 -41.85
N ALA A 9 -23.56 77.43 -42.02
CA ALA A 9 -23.29 76.90 -43.34
C ALA A 9 -23.35 75.33 -43.29
N ARG A 10 -24.27 74.75 -44.04
CA ARG A 10 -24.41 73.37 -44.43
C ARG A 10 -23.59 73.11 -45.71
N PRO A 11 -23.60 71.89 -46.23
CA PRO A 11 -22.89 70.62 -45.86
C PRO A 11 -22.02 70.12 -47.04
N ARG A 12 -21.15 69.17 -46.76
CA ARG A 12 -20.60 68.35 -47.85
C ARG A 12 -20.65 66.90 -47.42
N SER A 13 -21.43 66.14 -48.16
CA SER A 13 -21.54 64.68 -48.19
C SER A 13 -20.20 64.00 -48.43
N TRP A 14 -19.77 63.14 -47.49
CA TRP A 14 -18.69 62.24 -47.74
C TRP A 14 -19.27 60.84 -47.66
N GLN A 15 -19.26 60.15 -48.79
CA GLN A 15 -19.59 58.76 -48.94
C GLN A 15 -18.58 57.93 -48.11
N ARG A 16 -19.06 57.20 -47.13
CA ARG A 16 -18.26 56.19 -46.39
C ARG A 16 -18.27 54.89 -47.19
N ALA A 17 -17.14 54.60 -47.82
CA ALA A 17 -16.88 53.27 -48.34
C ALA A 17 -16.68 52.28 -47.16
N LEU A 18 -17.58 51.33 -46.97
CA LEU A 18 -17.44 50.20 -46.03
C LEU A 18 -16.48 49.16 -46.66
N LEU A 19 -15.25 49.12 -46.19
CA LEU A 19 -14.34 47.99 -46.40
C LEU A 19 -14.73 46.84 -45.44
N LEU A 20 -15.38 45.82 -45.97
CA LEU A 20 -15.57 44.51 -45.30
C LEU A 20 -14.20 43.81 -45.29
N ALA A 21 -13.51 43.84 -44.15
CA ALA A 21 -12.37 42.97 -43.88
C ALA A 21 -12.91 41.62 -43.45
N SER A 22 -12.87 40.64 -44.37
CA SER A 22 -13.17 39.22 -44.07
C SER A 22 -12.04 38.65 -43.20
N LEU A 23 -12.25 38.54 -41.90
CA LEU A 23 -11.38 37.79 -41.00
C LEU A 23 -11.53 36.29 -41.32
N LEU A 24 -10.56 35.73 -42.02
CA LEU A 24 -10.39 34.30 -42.21
C LEU A 24 -9.89 33.72 -40.85
N VAL A 25 -10.79 33.25 -40.00
CA VAL A 25 -10.42 32.51 -38.78
C VAL A 25 -9.91 31.13 -39.25
N MET A 26 -8.60 30.99 -39.36
CA MET A 26 -7.98 29.66 -39.47
C MET A 26 -8.24 28.92 -38.17
N ALA A 27 -9.14 27.95 -38.20
CA ALA A 27 -9.28 26.96 -37.12
C ALA A 27 -7.97 26.14 -37.05
N LEU A 28 -7.16 26.44 -36.03
CA LEU A 28 -6.03 25.56 -35.69
C LEU A 28 -6.61 24.17 -35.33
N PRO A 29 -6.04 23.08 -35.85
CA PRO A 29 -6.48 21.77 -35.43
C PRO A 29 -6.32 21.65 -33.92
N SER A 30 -7.41 21.39 -33.23
CA SER A 30 -7.39 21.02 -31.80
C SER A 30 -6.55 19.77 -31.68
N VAL A 31 -5.35 19.89 -31.14
CA VAL A 31 -4.57 18.72 -30.72
C VAL A 31 -5.41 18.05 -29.62
N ALA A 32 -6.00 16.91 -29.96
CA ALA A 32 -6.70 16.11 -28.96
C ALA A 32 -5.70 15.83 -27.83
N GLN A 33 -5.95 16.38 -26.64
CA GLN A 33 -5.17 16.03 -25.47
C GLN A 33 -5.32 14.52 -25.28
N THR A 34 -4.19 13.80 -25.30
CA THR A 34 -4.18 12.41 -24.87
C THR A 34 -4.70 12.38 -23.44
N PRO A 35 -5.71 11.56 -23.11
CA PRO A 35 -6.16 11.45 -21.73
C PRO A 35 -4.98 11.17 -20.81
N ASP A 36 -5.00 11.75 -19.62
CA ASP A 36 -3.99 11.45 -18.61
C ASP A 36 -3.91 9.94 -18.39
N PRO A 37 -2.70 9.37 -18.29
CA PRO A 37 -2.54 7.94 -18.09
C PRO A 37 -3.31 7.48 -16.84
N HIS A 38 -4.08 6.40 -16.96
CA HIS A 38 -4.82 5.80 -15.87
C HIS A 38 -3.88 5.02 -14.94
N TRP A 39 -3.18 5.75 -14.07
CA TRP A 39 -2.30 5.14 -13.08
C TRP A 39 -3.10 4.50 -11.95
N VAL A 40 -2.71 3.27 -11.57
CA VAL A 40 -3.24 2.53 -10.41
C VAL A 40 -2.08 1.84 -9.71
N THR A 41 -2.02 1.93 -8.39
CA THR A 41 -1.03 1.19 -7.60
C THR A 41 -1.33 -0.31 -7.72
N THR A 42 -0.32 -1.09 -8.08
CA THR A 42 -0.43 -2.55 -8.25
C THR A 42 0.23 -3.34 -7.12
N TRP A 43 1.11 -2.71 -6.39
CA TRP A 43 1.77 -3.24 -5.19
C TRP A 43 2.13 -2.10 -4.25
N SER A 44 1.98 -2.31 -2.95
CA SER A 44 2.48 -1.41 -1.91
C SER A 44 2.80 -2.19 -0.65
N THR A 45 3.59 -1.56 0.22
CA THR A 45 3.86 -2.04 1.57
C THR A 45 3.76 -0.90 2.57
N ALA A 46 3.40 -1.22 3.81
CA ALA A 46 3.34 -0.26 4.90
C ALA A 46 4.71 -0.19 5.59
N ASN A 47 5.49 0.81 5.23
CA ASN A 47 6.80 1.03 5.84
C ASN A 47 6.67 1.46 7.30
N HIS A 48 7.61 1.02 8.14
CA HIS A 48 7.71 1.42 9.53
C HIS A 48 9.18 1.60 9.95
N ASN A 49 9.40 2.08 11.15
CA ASN A 49 10.72 2.16 11.78
C ASN A 49 10.98 0.92 12.65
N ASP A 50 12.25 0.71 13.00
CA ASP A 50 12.71 -0.32 13.92
C ASP A 50 13.66 0.29 14.95
N PRO A 51 13.70 -0.19 16.19
CA PRO A 51 14.71 0.21 17.17
C PRO A 51 16.15 -0.10 16.78
N GLU A 52 16.36 -1.14 15.98
CA GLU A 52 17.66 -1.60 15.48
C GLU A 52 17.66 -1.67 13.94
N PRO A 53 17.53 -0.53 13.23
CA PRO A 53 17.32 -0.50 11.81
C PRO A 53 18.56 -0.96 11.03
N ASP A 54 18.34 -1.70 9.94
CA ASP A 54 19.39 -2.00 8.98
C ASP A 54 19.96 -0.74 8.34
N THR A 55 21.25 -0.81 7.99
CA THR A 55 21.96 0.23 7.25
C THR A 55 22.72 -0.37 6.08
N PHE A 56 22.84 0.37 5.00
CA PHE A 56 23.53 -0.06 3.78
C PHE A 56 24.63 0.92 3.42
N ASN A 57 25.73 0.40 2.87
CA ASN A 57 26.85 1.21 2.41
C ASN A 57 27.59 0.50 1.27
N ASN A 58 27.73 1.16 0.13
CA ASN A 58 28.32 0.60 -1.09
C ASN A 58 27.73 -0.77 -1.44
N GLN A 59 26.40 -0.87 -1.44
CA GLN A 59 25.69 -2.14 -1.54
C GLN A 59 24.46 -2.03 -2.45
N THR A 60 24.14 -3.12 -3.14
CA THR A 60 22.90 -3.27 -3.90
C THR A 60 21.90 -4.10 -3.11
N ILE A 61 20.71 -3.54 -2.91
CA ILE A 61 19.52 -4.21 -2.37
C ILE A 61 18.68 -4.64 -3.56
N ARG A 62 18.27 -5.89 -3.62
CA ARG A 62 17.42 -6.44 -4.68
C ARG A 62 16.15 -7.02 -4.09
N GLU A 63 15.02 -6.41 -4.42
CA GLU A 63 13.73 -6.65 -3.80
C GLU A 63 12.73 -7.22 -4.80
N VAL A 64 12.08 -8.30 -4.40
CA VAL A 64 11.05 -8.97 -5.19
C VAL A 64 9.68 -8.50 -4.73
N VAL A 65 8.83 -8.13 -5.69
CA VAL A 65 7.44 -7.72 -5.45
C VAL A 65 6.53 -8.39 -6.47
N ARG A 66 5.26 -8.55 -6.12
CA ARG A 66 4.28 -9.18 -6.99
C ARG A 66 3.17 -8.22 -7.36
N THR A 67 2.98 -7.99 -8.65
CA THR A 67 1.87 -7.16 -9.16
C THR A 67 0.53 -7.83 -8.91
N THR A 68 -0.49 -7.08 -8.53
CA THR A 68 -1.87 -7.56 -8.39
C THR A 68 -2.70 -7.28 -9.64
N ILE A 69 -2.34 -6.26 -10.41
CA ILE A 69 -2.89 -5.99 -11.76
C ILE A 69 -1.76 -5.72 -12.73
N GLY A 70 -2.04 -5.84 -14.02
CA GLY A 70 -1.11 -5.51 -15.10
C GLY A 70 -1.27 -4.08 -15.62
N GLY A 71 -0.30 -3.66 -16.47
CA GLY A 71 -0.33 -2.36 -17.14
C GLY A 71 0.70 -2.21 -18.24
N GLN A 72 0.64 -1.07 -18.95
CA GLN A 72 1.45 -0.79 -20.13
C GLN A 72 2.77 -0.07 -19.81
N ALA A 73 2.83 0.58 -18.66
CA ALA A 73 4.03 1.22 -18.13
C ALA A 73 4.02 1.12 -16.61
N ILE A 74 5.19 1.28 -16.00
CA ILE A 74 5.41 1.18 -14.55
C ILE A 74 6.11 2.43 -14.05
N ARG A 75 5.88 2.80 -12.80
CA ARG A 75 6.72 3.68 -12.01
C ARG A 75 6.82 3.16 -10.57
N ILE A 76 7.91 3.49 -9.90
CA ILE A 76 8.14 3.09 -8.52
C ILE A 76 8.18 4.31 -7.61
N ARG A 77 7.78 4.13 -6.36
CA ARG A 77 7.92 5.13 -5.30
C ARG A 77 8.90 4.62 -4.26
N LEU A 78 9.94 5.40 -4.03
CA LEU A 78 10.91 5.17 -2.97
C LEU A 78 10.63 6.12 -1.80
N ALA A 79 10.87 5.67 -0.56
CA ALA A 79 10.60 6.42 0.65
C ALA A 79 11.80 6.42 1.59
N ASN A 80 12.10 7.59 2.15
CA ASN A 80 13.03 7.78 3.26
C ASN A 80 12.29 8.32 4.49
N THR A 81 11.08 7.81 4.71
CA THR A 81 10.11 8.32 5.71
C THR A 81 10.66 8.28 7.13
N PHE A 82 11.43 7.24 7.46
CA PHE A 82 11.99 7.02 8.79
C PHE A 82 13.51 7.21 8.85
N GLY A 83 14.12 7.62 7.76
CA GLY A 83 15.54 7.96 7.72
C GLY A 83 15.86 9.20 8.56
N THR A 84 17.09 9.24 9.10
CA THR A 84 17.61 10.35 9.91
C THR A 84 18.59 11.24 9.15
N GLN A 85 18.83 10.93 7.89
CA GLN A 85 19.67 11.67 6.95
C GLN A 85 19.20 11.44 5.51
N PRO A 86 19.59 12.30 4.54
CA PRO A 86 19.30 12.05 3.14
C PRO A 86 19.93 10.74 2.66
N VAL A 87 19.20 9.97 1.86
CA VAL A 87 19.69 8.75 1.21
C VAL A 87 19.85 8.99 -0.29
N THR A 88 20.97 8.56 -0.86
CA THR A 88 21.20 8.62 -2.31
C THR A 88 21.25 7.22 -2.89
N PHE A 89 20.40 6.98 -3.89
CA PHE A 89 20.50 5.81 -4.75
C PHE A 89 21.17 6.23 -6.05
N ASP A 90 22.40 5.73 -6.26
CA ASP A 90 23.22 6.08 -7.42
C ASP A 90 22.81 5.32 -8.67
N ALA A 91 22.13 4.19 -8.50
CA ALA A 91 21.54 3.41 -9.58
C ALA A 91 20.30 2.66 -9.08
N VAL A 92 19.22 2.74 -9.86
CA VAL A 92 17.96 2.03 -9.64
C VAL A 92 17.58 1.29 -10.91
N TYR A 93 17.21 0.01 -10.77
CA TYR A 93 16.79 -0.83 -11.88
C TYR A 93 15.51 -1.58 -11.54
N LEU A 94 14.73 -1.89 -12.57
CA LEU A 94 13.51 -2.70 -12.45
C LEU A 94 13.48 -3.72 -13.58
N GLY A 95 13.23 -5.00 -13.24
CA GLY A 95 13.14 -6.10 -14.19
C GLY A 95 12.12 -7.15 -13.77
N ARG A 96 11.96 -8.18 -14.60
CA ARG A 96 11.09 -9.33 -14.33
C ARG A 96 11.89 -10.44 -13.68
N GLN A 97 11.38 -11.00 -12.58
CA GLN A 97 12.02 -12.15 -11.93
C GLN A 97 11.96 -13.41 -12.82
N LYS A 98 13.10 -14.08 -12.96
CA LYS A 98 13.18 -15.43 -13.52
C LYS A 98 13.08 -16.49 -12.43
N GLY A 99 13.67 -16.23 -11.28
CA GLY A 99 13.70 -17.06 -10.09
C GLY A 99 14.87 -16.72 -9.19
N GLY A 100 14.69 -16.80 -7.87
CA GLY A 100 15.68 -16.31 -6.92
C GLY A 100 16.04 -14.86 -7.20
N ALA A 101 17.32 -14.51 -7.16
CA ALA A 101 17.80 -13.18 -7.50
C ALA A 101 17.96 -12.93 -9.03
N SER A 102 17.74 -13.93 -9.89
CA SER A 102 17.91 -13.81 -11.34
C SER A 102 16.71 -13.15 -12.01
N LEU A 103 16.99 -12.37 -13.07
CA LEU A 103 15.99 -11.73 -13.91
C LEU A 103 15.85 -12.44 -15.26
N ILE A 104 14.73 -12.23 -15.93
CA ILE A 104 14.53 -12.62 -17.32
C ILE A 104 15.44 -11.75 -18.20
N ALA A 105 16.24 -12.39 -19.05
CA ALA A 105 17.22 -11.73 -19.91
C ALA A 105 16.59 -10.59 -20.73
N GLY A 106 17.24 -9.42 -20.74
CA GLY A 106 16.77 -8.21 -21.42
C GLY A 106 15.61 -7.49 -20.77
N SER A 107 15.18 -7.90 -19.55
CA SER A 107 14.06 -7.26 -18.85
C SER A 107 14.48 -6.18 -17.86
N ASN A 108 15.78 -6.00 -17.61
CA ASN A 108 16.25 -5.09 -16.57
C ASN A 108 16.42 -3.66 -17.13
N HIS A 109 15.55 -2.76 -16.72
CA HIS A 109 15.50 -1.37 -17.17
C HIS A 109 16.10 -0.43 -16.11
N SER A 110 16.95 0.52 -16.54
CA SER A 110 17.37 1.62 -15.68
C SER A 110 16.18 2.51 -15.36
N VAL A 111 15.99 2.81 -14.09
CA VAL A 111 14.95 3.72 -13.59
C VAL A 111 15.53 5.12 -13.50
N THR A 112 14.74 6.13 -13.87
CA THR A 112 15.14 7.55 -13.75
C THR A 112 14.16 8.33 -12.89
N PHE A 113 14.63 9.48 -12.40
CA PHE A 113 13.87 10.42 -11.58
C PHE A 113 14.10 11.83 -12.15
N GLY A 114 13.11 12.37 -12.86
CA GLY A 114 13.25 13.62 -13.61
C GLY A 114 14.37 13.55 -14.66
N GLY A 115 14.53 12.39 -15.31
CA GLY A 115 15.58 12.11 -16.29
C GLY A 115 16.96 11.72 -15.69
N SER A 116 17.17 11.85 -14.38
CA SER A 116 18.41 11.44 -13.71
C SER A 116 18.39 9.95 -13.34
N LYS A 117 19.51 9.25 -13.50
CA LYS A 117 19.67 7.85 -13.05
C LYS A 117 19.94 7.70 -11.56
N SER A 118 20.21 8.79 -10.87
CA SER A 118 20.38 8.84 -9.43
C SER A 118 19.35 9.74 -8.79
N ILE A 119 19.04 9.47 -7.52
CA ILE A 119 18.11 10.26 -6.70
C ILE A 119 18.60 10.37 -5.28
N THR A 120 18.55 11.57 -4.72
CA THR A 120 18.73 11.81 -3.29
C THR A 120 17.38 12.13 -2.66
N ILE A 121 16.97 11.33 -1.68
CA ILE A 121 15.71 11.47 -0.96
C ILE A 121 16.01 12.00 0.43
N ARG A 122 15.45 13.16 0.78
CA ARG A 122 15.60 13.74 2.12
C ARG A 122 14.93 12.87 3.17
N GLU A 123 15.33 13.05 4.41
CA GLU A 123 14.61 12.48 5.56
C GLU A 123 13.13 12.90 5.54
N GLY A 124 12.26 11.96 5.85
CA GLY A 124 10.80 12.15 5.82
C GLY A 124 10.16 12.27 4.44
N ALA A 125 10.94 12.19 3.36
CA ALA A 125 10.45 12.40 1.99
C ALA A 125 10.32 11.10 1.18
N GLU A 126 9.63 11.23 0.05
CA GLU A 126 9.47 10.20 -0.98
C GLU A 126 9.92 10.71 -2.34
N ALA A 127 10.24 9.80 -3.24
CA ALA A 127 10.55 10.09 -4.64
C ALA A 127 9.79 9.14 -5.57
N LEU A 128 9.14 9.71 -6.58
CA LEU A 128 8.45 8.97 -7.62
C LEU A 128 9.32 8.94 -8.88
N SER A 129 9.49 7.76 -9.46
CA SER A 129 10.27 7.60 -10.70
C SER A 129 9.53 8.14 -11.92
N ASP A 130 10.30 8.38 -12.97
CA ASP A 130 9.74 8.54 -14.32
C ASP A 130 9.05 7.22 -14.76
N PRO A 131 8.09 7.30 -15.69
CA PRO A 131 7.47 6.11 -16.27
C PRO A 131 8.50 5.23 -17.03
N ILE A 132 8.45 3.93 -16.78
CA ILE A 132 9.23 2.91 -17.48
C ILE A 132 8.31 2.21 -18.47
N PRO A 133 8.61 2.20 -19.79
CA PRO A 133 7.76 1.56 -20.79
C PRO A 133 7.94 0.02 -20.75
N LEU A 134 7.45 -0.60 -19.68
CA LEU A 134 7.50 -2.04 -19.44
C LEU A 134 6.07 -2.57 -19.25
N VAL A 135 5.61 -3.38 -20.21
CA VAL A 135 4.31 -4.08 -20.09
C VAL A 135 4.43 -5.21 -19.07
N VAL A 136 3.51 -5.25 -18.12
CA VAL A 136 3.46 -6.30 -17.09
C VAL A 136 2.06 -6.89 -16.95
N GLY A 137 2.01 -8.16 -16.57
CA GLY A 137 0.77 -8.85 -16.23
C GLY A 137 0.43 -8.73 -14.74
N GLY A 138 -0.84 -8.95 -14.38
CA GLY A 138 -1.22 -9.19 -13.00
C GLY A 138 -0.69 -10.54 -12.50
N GLY A 139 -0.24 -10.60 -11.24
CA GLY A 139 0.37 -11.79 -10.67
C GLY A 139 1.80 -12.07 -11.13
N GLN A 140 2.49 -11.11 -11.71
CA GLN A 140 3.87 -11.22 -12.15
C GLN A 140 4.84 -10.73 -11.07
N ASN A 141 5.93 -11.47 -10.85
CA ASN A 141 7.00 -11.02 -9.97
C ASN A 141 7.92 -10.05 -10.72
N LEU A 142 8.17 -8.92 -10.10
CA LEU A 142 9.13 -7.90 -10.50
C LEU A 142 10.27 -7.84 -9.50
N VAL A 143 11.38 -7.29 -9.93
CA VAL A 143 12.58 -7.11 -9.12
C VAL A 143 13.00 -5.66 -9.21
N VAL A 144 13.09 -4.97 -8.07
CA VAL A 144 13.67 -3.64 -7.95
C VAL A 144 15.07 -3.78 -7.36
N SER A 145 16.08 -3.19 -7.99
CA SER A 145 17.45 -3.19 -7.51
C SER A 145 17.90 -1.77 -7.21
N LEU A 146 18.23 -1.50 -5.95
CA LEU A 146 18.63 -0.19 -5.42
C LEU A 146 20.13 -0.26 -5.04
N PHE A 147 20.98 0.56 -5.65
CA PHE A 147 22.35 0.69 -5.26
C PHE A 147 22.60 2.03 -4.58
N THR A 148 23.26 2.01 -3.44
CA THR A 148 23.78 3.17 -2.73
C THR A 148 25.30 3.07 -2.60
N ALA A 149 26.04 4.11 -3.02
CA ALA A 149 27.50 4.18 -2.89
C ALA A 149 27.93 4.62 -1.47
N HIS A 150 27.03 5.24 -0.70
CA HIS A 150 27.30 5.82 0.60
C HIS A 150 26.37 5.26 1.67
N ALA A 151 26.76 5.44 2.94
CA ALA A 151 25.94 4.98 4.06
C ALA A 151 24.54 5.63 4.06
N THR A 152 23.50 4.78 4.15
CA THR A 152 22.11 5.25 4.13
C THR A 152 21.66 5.85 5.46
N GLY A 153 22.36 5.53 6.57
CA GLY A 153 21.75 5.63 7.89
C GLY A 153 20.63 4.61 8.08
N PRO A 154 19.76 4.80 9.09
CA PRO A 154 18.59 3.95 9.34
C PRO A 154 17.71 3.81 8.11
N ALA A 155 17.44 2.57 7.69
CA ALA A 155 16.58 2.32 6.55
C ALA A 155 15.09 2.51 6.91
N THR A 156 14.33 3.15 6.03
CA THR A 156 12.88 3.00 5.99
C THR A 156 12.60 1.60 5.47
N PHE A 157 11.82 0.79 6.18
CA PHE A 157 11.69 -0.61 5.83
C PHE A 157 10.29 -1.17 6.19
N HIS A 158 10.03 -2.37 5.71
CA HIS A 158 8.95 -3.24 6.13
C HIS A 158 9.54 -4.60 6.49
N ALA A 159 9.37 -5.02 7.74
CA ALA A 159 10.09 -6.17 8.30
C ALA A 159 9.64 -7.52 7.73
N SER A 160 8.34 -7.69 7.50
CA SER A 160 7.71 -8.99 7.27
C SER A 160 7.25 -9.15 5.82
N ALA A 161 8.19 -9.13 4.89
CA ALA A 161 7.87 -9.28 3.47
C ALA A 161 7.27 -10.65 3.12
N PHE A 162 7.59 -11.71 3.89
CA PHE A 162 7.31 -13.11 3.52
C PHE A 162 7.68 -13.39 2.06
N GLN A 163 8.72 -12.72 1.62
CA GLN A 163 9.31 -12.75 0.29
C GLN A 163 10.82 -12.69 0.43
N THR A 164 11.53 -13.61 -0.20
CA THR A 164 12.99 -13.56 -0.21
C THR A 164 13.48 -12.40 -1.07
N ASN A 165 14.21 -11.49 -0.43
CA ASN A 165 14.93 -10.39 -1.03
C ASN A 165 16.45 -10.64 -0.91
N TYR A 166 17.26 -9.92 -1.66
CA TYR A 166 18.67 -10.27 -1.85
C TYR A 166 19.57 -9.06 -1.65
N LEU A 167 20.70 -9.29 -1.02
CA LEU A 167 21.73 -8.28 -0.78
C LEU A 167 23.04 -8.68 -1.46
N SER A 168 23.65 -7.75 -2.18
CA SER A 168 25.00 -7.96 -2.73
C SER A 168 26.07 -7.89 -1.64
N ALA A 169 27.28 -8.32 -1.96
CA ALA A 169 28.46 -7.80 -1.29
C ALA A 169 28.63 -6.29 -1.61
N THR A 170 29.73 -5.68 -1.18
CA THR A 170 30.02 -4.26 -1.44
C THR A 170 30.27 -4.03 -2.94
N ALA A 171 29.24 -3.74 -3.71
CA ALA A 171 29.32 -3.46 -5.14
C ALA A 171 28.04 -2.90 -5.73
N ASN A 172 28.18 -2.10 -6.81
CA ASN A 172 27.10 -1.77 -7.70
C ASN A 172 26.86 -2.89 -8.71
N VAL A 173 25.86 -3.71 -8.43
CA VAL A 173 25.43 -4.81 -9.30
C VAL A 173 23.95 -4.67 -9.69
N ALA A 174 23.37 -3.46 -9.56
CA ALA A 174 21.96 -3.21 -9.83
C ALA A 174 21.57 -3.53 -11.26
N SER A 175 22.46 -3.32 -12.23
CA SER A 175 22.23 -3.58 -13.66
C SER A 175 22.33 -5.06 -14.06
N THR A 176 22.90 -5.94 -13.22
CA THR A 176 23.05 -7.35 -13.59
C THR A 176 21.71 -8.10 -13.57
N GLU A 177 21.56 -9.07 -14.45
CA GLU A 177 20.42 -9.99 -14.48
C GLU A 177 20.70 -11.32 -13.77
N GLU A 178 21.98 -11.52 -13.40
CA GLU A 178 22.45 -12.75 -12.77
C GLU A 178 22.26 -12.73 -11.25
N SER A 179 22.14 -13.93 -10.66
CA SER A 179 22.01 -14.09 -9.22
C SER A 179 23.34 -14.13 -8.46
N ALA A 180 24.44 -14.49 -9.14
CA ALA A 180 25.73 -14.76 -8.51
C ALA A 180 26.23 -13.65 -7.55
N PRO A 181 26.05 -12.34 -7.80
CA PRO A 181 26.51 -11.29 -6.87
C PRO A 181 25.70 -11.18 -5.57
N PHE A 182 24.57 -11.87 -5.42
CA PHE A 182 23.63 -11.74 -4.30
C PHE A 182 23.77 -12.93 -3.36
N GLY A 183 24.73 -12.83 -2.42
CA GLY A 183 25.08 -13.92 -1.50
C GLY A 183 24.35 -13.91 -0.16
N LYS A 184 23.58 -12.86 0.15
CA LYS A 184 22.78 -12.74 1.37
C LYS A 184 21.31 -12.58 1.02
N THR A 185 20.44 -13.05 1.91
CA THR A 185 19.00 -12.88 1.80
C THR A 185 18.44 -12.12 2.99
N THR A 186 17.29 -11.51 2.81
CA THR A 186 16.47 -10.87 3.85
C THR A 186 14.99 -11.11 3.52
N GLU A 187 14.14 -11.06 4.53
CA GLU A 187 12.68 -11.07 4.37
C GLU A 187 12.07 -9.70 4.68
N SER A 188 12.80 -8.62 4.38
CA SER A 188 12.33 -7.24 4.52
C SER A 188 12.39 -6.52 3.18
N TRP A 189 11.51 -5.52 2.98
CA TRP A 189 11.64 -4.52 1.93
C TRP A 189 12.25 -3.24 2.51
N TYR A 190 13.12 -2.57 1.75
CA TYR A 190 13.82 -1.36 2.17
C TYR A 190 13.60 -0.23 1.17
N PHE A 191 13.23 0.95 1.66
CA PHE A 191 13.05 2.17 0.87
C PHE A 191 11.99 2.08 -0.25
N LEU A 192 11.54 0.91 -0.63
CA LEU A 192 10.47 0.72 -1.61
C LEU A 192 9.12 0.89 -0.91
N HIS A 193 8.23 1.74 -1.46
CA HIS A 193 6.92 2.02 -0.89
C HIS A 193 5.78 1.50 -1.76
N SER A 194 5.81 1.78 -3.06
CA SER A 194 4.77 1.31 -3.97
C SER A 194 5.23 1.20 -5.42
N ILE A 195 4.46 0.47 -6.20
CA ILE A 195 4.59 0.36 -7.65
C ILE A 195 3.25 0.66 -8.28
N ASP A 196 3.24 1.61 -9.21
CA ASP A 196 2.06 1.96 -10.00
C ASP A 196 2.21 1.45 -11.44
N VAL A 197 1.10 1.15 -12.07
CA VAL A 197 1.03 0.80 -13.50
C VAL A 197 0.03 1.70 -14.22
N VAL A 198 0.26 1.93 -15.50
CA VAL A 198 -0.77 2.46 -16.41
C VAL A 198 -1.72 1.31 -16.72
N ALA A 199 -2.77 1.25 -15.94
CA ALA A 199 -3.77 0.18 -16.02
C ALA A 199 -4.70 0.35 -17.23
N ALA A 200 -5.28 -0.75 -17.67
CA ALA A 200 -6.33 -0.71 -18.68
C ALA A 200 -7.56 0.07 -18.16
N PRO A 201 -8.30 0.79 -19.03
CA PRO A 201 -9.41 1.66 -18.60
C PRO A 201 -10.53 0.94 -17.83
N GLU A 202 -10.67 -0.35 -18.03
CA GLU A 202 -11.65 -1.19 -17.33
C GLU A 202 -11.25 -1.59 -15.90
N ILE A 203 -10.02 -1.36 -15.48
CA ILE A 203 -9.58 -1.58 -14.09
C ILE A 203 -10.19 -0.47 -13.23
N LYS A 204 -10.99 -0.85 -12.23
CA LYS A 204 -11.73 0.11 -11.43
C LYS A 204 -10.88 0.89 -10.41
N GLY A 205 -9.69 0.41 -10.11
CA GLY A 205 -8.81 1.01 -9.10
C GLY A 205 -8.25 -0.04 -8.14
N ALA A 206 -8.01 0.36 -6.90
CA ALA A 206 -7.37 -0.45 -5.88
C ALA A 206 -8.21 -0.58 -4.61
N ILE A 207 -8.03 -1.71 -3.92
CA ILE A 207 -8.51 -2.00 -2.57
C ILE A 207 -7.28 -2.05 -1.66
N VAL A 208 -7.29 -1.35 -0.54
CA VAL A 208 -6.24 -1.45 0.48
C VAL A 208 -6.72 -2.35 1.61
N ALA A 209 -5.97 -3.41 1.88
CA ALA A 209 -6.11 -4.24 3.07
C ALA A 209 -5.31 -3.60 4.21
N LEU A 210 -5.99 -2.88 5.10
CA LEU A 210 -5.39 -2.25 6.28
C LEU A 210 -5.52 -3.20 7.47
N GLY A 211 -4.39 -3.53 8.12
CA GLY A 211 -4.42 -4.49 9.21
C GLY A 211 -3.07 -4.71 9.91
N ASP A 212 -3.07 -5.72 10.75
CA ASP A 212 -1.94 -6.16 11.57
C ASP A 212 -1.18 -7.35 10.94
N SER A 213 -0.55 -8.19 11.78
CA SER A 213 0.21 -9.38 11.37
C SER A 213 -0.58 -10.36 10.51
N ILE A 214 -1.89 -10.46 10.70
CA ILE A 214 -2.73 -11.38 9.94
C ILE A 214 -2.91 -10.86 8.50
N THR A 215 -2.98 -9.56 8.31
CA THR A 215 -3.01 -8.93 6.98
C THR A 215 -1.62 -8.90 6.35
N ASP A 216 -0.61 -8.61 7.12
CA ASP A 216 0.81 -8.66 6.74
C ASP A 216 1.19 -10.04 6.20
N GLY A 217 0.72 -11.11 6.86
CA GLY A 217 0.82 -12.47 6.37
C GLY A 217 1.61 -13.42 7.26
N VAL A 218 1.69 -13.14 8.56
CA VAL A 218 2.36 -14.03 9.51
C VAL A 218 1.81 -15.46 9.39
N SER A 219 2.72 -16.43 9.39
CA SER A 219 2.47 -17.86 9.19
C SER A 219 2.05 -18.26 7.76
N SER A 220 2.08 -17.35 6.78
CA SER A 220 2.15 -17.72 5.37
C SER A 220 3.56 -18.23 5.02
N ARG A 221 3.67 -19.04 3.95
CA ARG A 221 4.98 -19.53 3.50
C ARG A 221 5.69 -18.48 2.65
N THR A 222 6.98 -18.26 2.96
CA THR A 222 7.84 -17.34 2.20
C THR A 222 7.85 -17.69 0.71
N ASP A 223 7.79 -16.69 -0.16
CA ASP A 223 7.77 -16.75 -1.64
C ASP A 223 6.50 -17.40 -2.25
N MET A 224 5.53 -17.85 -1.46
CA MET A 224 4.35 -18.55 -1.98
C MET A 224 3.17 -17.63 -2.29
N HIS A 225 3.21 -16.36 -1.86
CA HIS A 225 2.12 -15.39 -2.07
C HIS A 225 0.76 -15.92 -1.62
N GLU A 226 0.69 -16.38 -0.37
CA GLU A 226 -0.48 -17.06 0.21
C GLU A 226 -1.23 -16.23 1.24
N ARG A 227 -0.82 -14.99 1.50
CA ARG A 227 -1.52 -14.08 2.40
C ARG A 227 -2.96 -13.89 1.93
N TRP A 228 -3.89 -13.62 2.83
CA TRP A 228 -5.28 -13.45 2.43
C TRP A 228 -5.49 -12.34 1.37
N PRO A 229 -4.75 -11.20 1.38
CA PRO A 229 -4.83 -10.22 0.29
C PRO A 229 -4.34 -10.79 -1.06
N ASP A 230 -3.32 -11.68 -1.07
CA ASP A 230 -2.84 -12.33 -2.28
C ASP A 230 -3.90 -13.30 -2.84
N VAL A 231 -4.63 -14.01 -1.96
CA VAL A 231 -5.76 -14.86 -2.36
C VAL A 231 -6.87 -14.02 -2.99
N LEU A 232 -7.24 -12.91 -2.35
CA LEU A 232 -8.24 -11.98 -2.89
C LEU A 232 -7.80 -11.43 -4.25
N ALA A 233 -6.55 -11.01 -4.40
CA ALA A 233 -6.00 -10.52 -5.67
C ALA A 233 -6.13 -11.57 -6.79
N ARG A 234 -5.76 -12.83 -6.51
CA ARG A 234 -5.92 -13.93 -7.48
C ARG A 234 -7.38 -14.18 -7.86
N ARG A 235 -8.31 -14.01 -6.94
CA ARG A 235 -9.76 -14.13 -7.22
C ARG A 235 -10.27 -12.99 -8.08
N LEU A 236 -9.83 -11.75 -7.81
CA LEU A 236 -10.20 -10.58 -8.59
C LEU A 236 -9.63 -10.61 -10.00
N LEU A 237 -8.40 -11.09 -10.20
CA LEU A 237 -7.80 -11.27 -11.53
C LEU A 237 -8.59 -12.23 -12.44
N LYS A 238 -9.40 -13.13 -11.87
CA LYS A 238 -10.25 -14.07 -12.62
C LYS A 238 -11.62 -13.49 -12.95
N GLN A 239 -11.94 -12.28 -12.47
CA GLN A 239 -13.23 -11.66 -12.74
C GLN A 239 -13.30 -11.13 -14.19
N PRO A 240 -14.51 -10.98 -14.74
CA PRO A 240 -14.70 -10.33 -16.03
C PRO A 240 -14.10 -8.91 -16.05
N SER A 241 -13.76 -8.46 -17.28
CA SER A 241 -13.35 -7.07 -17.50
C SER A 241 -14.35 -6.08 -16.85
N GLY A 242 -13.81 -5.01 -16.24
CA GLY A 242 -14.60 -4.04 -15.48
C GLY A 242 -14.95 -4.45 -14.04
N GLN A 243 -14.50 -5.63 -13.57
CA GLN A 243 -14.63 -6.07 -12.19
C GLN A 243 -13.27 -6.36 -11.52
N VAL A 244 -12.19 -6.23 -12.27
CA VAL A 244 -10.81 -6.40 -11.77
C VAL A 244 -10.40 -5.16 -10.98
N MET A 245 -9.84 -5.38 -9.80
CA MET A 245 -9.24 -4.34 -8.97
C MET A 245 -7.88 -4.81 -8.43
N SER A 246 -7.00 -3.87 -8.20
CA SER A 246 -5.75 -4.11 -7.45
C SER A 246 -6.06 -4.40 -5.99
N VAL A 247 -5.23 -5.20 -5.34
CA VAL A 247 -5.25 -5.41 -3.88
C VAL A 247 -3.89 -5.05 -3.33
N LEU A 248 -3.88 -4.11 -2.40
CA LEU A 248 -2.68 -3.57 -1.75
C LEU A 248 -2.63 -4.04 -0.31
N ASN A 249 -1.49 -4.52 0.14
CA ASN A 249 -1.33 -4.96 1.52
C ASN A 249 -0.69 -3.84 2.36
N ALA A 250 -1.45 -3.30 3.30
CA ALA A 250 -1.03 -2.33 4.30
C ALA A 250 -1.07 -2.91 5.72
N GLY A 251 -0.77 -4.21 5.85
CA GLY A 251 -0.53 -4.88 7.13
C GLY A 251 0.81 -4.47 7.73
N ILE A 252 0.88 -4.39 9.05
CA ILE A 252 2.11 -4.30 9.83
C ILE A 252 1.99 -5.25 11.01
N SER A 253 2.90 -6.21 11.11
CA SER A 253 2.90 -7.18 12.22
C SER A 253 2.98 -6.46 13.57
N GLY A 254 2.06 -6.80 14.49
CA GLY A 254 1.97 -6.18 15.82
C GLY A 254 1.29 -4.81 15.89
N ASN A 255 0.83 -4.25 14.76
CA ASN A 255 0.18 -2.93 14.70
C ASN A 255 -1.13 -2.89 15.49
N ARG A 256 -1.55 -1.69 15.85
CA ARG A 256 -2.72 -1.39 16.67
C ARG A 256 -3.49 -0.22 16.08
N VAL A 257 -4.78 -0.15 16.39
CA VAL A 257 -5.64 0.96 15.97
C VAL A 257 -5.35 2.23 16.74
N LEU A 258 -5.08 2.11 18.06
CA LEU A 258 -5.13 3.23 19.01
C LEU A 258 -3.77 3.65 19.59
N SER A 259 -2.70 2.92 19.31
CA SER A 259 -1.41 3.25 19.93
C SER A 259 -0.22 2.85 19.07
N ASN A 260 0.75 3.76 18.99
CA ASN A 260 2.03 3.54 18.33
C ASN A 260 2.86 2.45 19.00
N SER A 261 3.78 1.86 18.26
CA SER A 261 4.81 0.97 18.80
C SER A 261 6.17 1.37 18.23
N PRO A 262 7.25 1.30 19.03
CA PRO A 262 8.60 1.52 18.52
C PRO A 262 9.05 0.45 17.52
N CYS A 263 8.46 -0.76 17.55
CA CYS A 263 8.80 -1.87 16.66
C CYS A 263 7.77 -2.07 15.53
N TRP A 264 6.51 -1.70 15.78
CA TRP A 264 5.38 -2.04 14.91
C TRP A 264 4.68 -0.80 14.35
N GLY A 265 5.44 0.30 14.30
CA GLY A 265 5.09 1.52 13.61
C GLY A 265 4.01 2.37 14.29
N ALA A 266 3.57 3.36 13.54
CA ALA A 266 2.46 4.23 13.91
C ALA A 266 1.14 3.43 13.95
N ASP A 267 0.22 3.85 14.81
CA ASP A 267 -1.13 3.27 14.86
C ASP A 267 -1.88 3.44 13.52
N ALA A 268 -2.91 2.61 13.33
CA ALA A 268 -3.65 2.61 12.08
C ALA A 268 -4.24 3.98 11.71
N LEU A 269 -4.70 4.75 12.69
CA LEU A 269 -5.23 6.10 12.47
C LEU A 269 -4.15 7.07 11.98
N ALA A 270 -2.96 7.02 12.57
CA ALA A 270 -1.86 7.92 12.21
C ALA A 270 -1.24 7.62 10.85
N ARG A 271 -1.31 6.35 10.37
CA ARG A 271 -0.73 5.93 9.10
C ARG A 271 -1.69 5.91 7.90
N LEU A 272 -2.98 6.26 8.08
CA LEU A 272 -4.00 6.22 7.03
C LEU A 272 -3.62 7.02 5.79
N GLU A 273 -3.11 8.25 5.96
CA GLU A 273 -2.73 9.09 4.81
C GLU A 273 -1.62 8.45 4.00
N ARG A 274 -0.58 7.97 4.67
CA ARG A 274 0.61 7.39 4.03
C ARG A 274 0.31 6.03 3.38
N ASP A 275 -0.33 5.11 4.13
CA ASP A 275 -0.40 3.70 3.71
C ASP A 275 -1.68 3.38 2.93
N VAL A 276 -2.70 4.25 3.01
CA VAL A 276 -4.00 4.03 2.38
C VAL A 276 -4.33 5.10 1.35
N PHE A 277 -4.42 6.36 1.80
CA PHE A 277 -5.01 7.41 0.96
C PHE A 277 -4.06 7.95 -0.10
N SER A 278 -2.74 7.87 0.10
CA SER A 278 -1.72 8.26 -0.89
C SER A 278 -1.58 7.25 -2.04
N GLN A 279 -2.16 6.06 -1.94
CA GLN A 279 -2.08 5.05 -2.99
C GLN A 279 -2.95 5.45 -4.19
N ILE A 280 -2.41 5.28 -5.39
CA ILE A 280 -3.07 5.77 -6.60
C ILE A 280 -4.24 4.86 -6.99
N GLY A 281 -5.40 5.48 -7.19
CA GLY A 281 -6.60 4.78 -7.66
C GLY A 281 -7.35 4.00 -6.58
N VAL A 282 -7.11 4.26 -5.30
CA VAL A 282 -7.87 3.62 -4.20
C VAL A 282 -9.36 3.93 -4.33
N ARG A 283 -10.18 2.90 -4.13
CA ARG A 283 -11.65 2.94 -4.14
C ARG A 283 -12.26 2.38 -2.88
N ALA A 284 -11.56 1.47 -2.23
CA ALA A 284 -12.06 0.80 -1.05
C ALA A 284 -10.95 0.44 -0.07
N VAL A 285 -11.34 0.27 1.18
CA VAL A 285 -10.49 -0.22 2.28
C VAL A 285 -11.16 -1.44 2.89
N ILE A 286 -10.39 -2.48 3.19
CA ILE A 286 -10.81 -3.54 4.09
C ILE A 286 -10.05 -3.33 5.39
N LEU A 287 -10.76 -2.97 6.46
CA LEU A 287 -10.21 -2.78 7.79
C LEU A 287 -10.26 -4.11 8.55
N PHE A 288 -9.09 -4.66 8.84
CA PHE A 288 -8.93 -5.88 9.62
C PHE A 288 -7.80 -5.72 10.63
N GLU A 289 -8.11 -5.12 11.75
CA GLU A 289 -7.18 -4.69 12.80
C GLU A 289 -7.86 -4.83 14.17
N GLY A 290 -7.12 -4.70 15.28
CA GLY A 290 -7.65 -4.62 16.63
C GLY A 290 -7.31 -5.82 17.53
N THR A 291 -6.81 -6.92 16.96
CA THR A 291 -6.36 -8.08 17.74
C THR A 291 -5.29 -7.68 18.76
N ASN A 292 -4.33 -6.85 18.36
CA ASN A 292 -3.24 -6.39 19.19
C ASN A 292 -3.66 -5.35 20.25
N ASP A 293 -4.67 -4.53 19.95
CA ASP A 293 -5.25 -3.60 20.92
C ASP A 293 -5.87 -4.35 22.10
N ILE A 294 -6.45 -5.53 21.83
CA ILE A 294 -7.10 -6.36 22.84
C ILE A 294 -6.09 -7.30 23.54
N GLY A 295 -5.23 -7.98 22.80
CA GLY A 295 -4.43 -9.10 23.32
C GLY A 295 -3.06 -8.70 23.87
N GLN A 296 -2.40 -7.68 23.32
CA GLN A 296 -1.06 -7.30 23.76
C GLN A 296 -0.97 -6.85 25.23
N PRO A 297 -1.94 -6.11 25.79
CA PRO A 297 -1.87 -5.73 27.21
C PRO A 297 -1.73 -6.91 28.16
N ASP A 298 -2.33 -8.04 27.82
CA ASP A 298 -2.35 -9.28 28.60
C ASP A 298 -1.24 -10.25 28.21
N THR A 299 -0.48 -9.97 27.12
CA THR A 299 0.60 -10.84 26.66
C THR A 299 1.77 -10.82 27.65
N PRO A 300 2.22 -11.99 28.16
CA PRO A 300 3.40 -12.08 28.99
C PRO A 300 4.66 -11.64 28.23
N THR A 301 5.44 -10.75 28.84
CA THR A 301 6.71 -10.28 28.27
C THR A 301 7.94 -10.83 28.99
N ALA A 302 7.74 -11.66 30.01
CA ALA A 302 8.83 -12.34 30.70
C ALA A 302 9.54 -13.31 29.75
N GLY A 303 10.87 -13.20 29.68
CA GLY A 303 11.69 -14.04 28.80
C GLY A 303 11.86 -13.53 27.38
N LEU A 304 11.18 -12.44 27.00
CA LEU A 304 11.42 -11.76 25.73
C LEU A 304 12.73 -10.96 25.77
N PRO A 305 13.38 -10.77 24.62
CA PRO A 305 14.54 -9.88 24.51
C PRO A 305 14.19 -8.47 25.01
N PRO A 306 15.08 -7.81 25.79
CA PRO A 306 14.80 -6.51 26.40
C PRO A 306 14.38 -5.42 25.39
N GLN A 307 14.90 -5.45 24.17
CA GLN A 307 14.57 -4.50 23.11
C GLN A 307 13.14 -4.68 22.56
N VAL A 308 12.55 -5.85 22.71
CA VAL A 308 11.19 -6.15 22.21
C VAL A 308 10.12 -5.81 23.26
N ILE A 309 10.49 -5.83 24.56
CA ILE A 309 9.52 -5.55 25.64
C ILE A 309 8.81 -4.19 25.48
N PRO A 310 9.49 -3.09 25.13
CA PRO A 310 8.85 -1.80 24.92
C PRO A 310 7.85 -1.76 23.77
N CYS A 311 7.88 -2.76 22.87
CA CYS A 311 6.98 -2.82 21.73
C CYS A 311 5.55 -3.18 22.13
N PHE A 312 5.39 -3.92 23.25
CA PHE A 312 4.09 -4.29 23.80
C PHE A 312 3.49 -3.15 24.60
N THR A 313 2.23 -2.83 24.32
CA THR A 313 1.47 -1.95 25.22
C THR A 313 1.02 -2.71 26.46
N LYS A 314 0.95 -2.03 27.59
CA LYS A 314 0.28 -2.52 28.82
C LYS A 314 -1.01 -1.75 29.11
N THR A 315 -1.37 -0.83 28.24
CA THR A 315 -2.60 -0.04 28.37
C THR A 315 -3.79 -0.89 27.94
N GLN A 316 -4.65 -1.18 28.89
CA GLN A 316 -5.94 -1.83 28.60
C GLN A 316 -6.88 -0.84 27.93
N ILE A 317 -7.57 -1.28 26.90
CA ILE A 317 -8.63 -0.51 26.25
C ILE A 317 -9.98 -1.20 26.43
N THR A 318 -11.06 -0.45 26.29
CA THR A 318 -12.43 -0.95 26.24
C THR A 318 -12.84 -1.28 24.81
N ALA A 319 -13.90 -2.05 24.64
CA ALA A 319 -14.50 -2.26 23.32
C ALA A 319 -14.99 -0.95 22.69
N ASP A 320 -15.55 -0.04 23.51
CA ASP A 320 -16.08 1.24 23.04
C ASP A 320 -14.95 2.16 22.53
N GLU A 321 -13.77 2.16 23.16
CA GLU A 321 -12.62 2.91 22.69
C GLU A 321 -12.12 2.38 21.34
N LEU A 322 -12.05 1.06 21.16
CA LEU A 322 -11.68 0.46 19.86
C LEU A 322 -12.71 0.79 18.77
N ILE A 323 -14.00 0.70 19.10
CA ILE A 323 -15.11 1.07 18.22
C ILE A 323 -14.99 2.56 17.83
N ALA A 324 -14.68 3.44 18.78
CA ALA A 324 -14.47 4.86 18.47
C ALA A 324 -13.29 5.08 17.50
N GLY A 325 -12.22 4.29 17.62
CA GLY A 325 -11.13 4.27 16.64
C GLY A 325 -11.59 3.87 15.25
N TYR A 326 -12.37 2.80 15.15
CA TYR A 326 -12.95 2.37 13.86
C TYR A 326 -13.86 3.45 13.25
N GLN A 327 -14.70 4.10 14.05
CA GLN A 327 -15.55 5.19 13.57
C GLN A 327 -14.74 6.35 12.99
N GLN A 328 -13.57 6.67 13.57
CA GLN A 328 -12.69 7.69 13.03
C GLN A 328 -12.07 7.27 11.68
N ILE A 329 -11.67 6.00 11.54
CA ILE A 329 -11.15 5.46 10.26
C ILE A 329 -12.26 5.50 9.19
N ILE A 330 -13.48 5.06 9.53
CA ILE A 330 -14.64 5.07 8.65
C ILE A 330 -14.93 6.50 8.17
N ALA A 331 -15.00 7.45 9.10
CA ALA A 331 -15.28 8.85 8.77
C ALA A 331 -14.22 9.44 7.81
N GLN A 332 -12.94 9.11 8.01
CA GLN A 332 -11.86 9.57 7.14
C GLN A 332 -11.92 8.95 5.74
N ALA A 333 -12.28 7.65 5.63
CA ALA A 333 -12.48 6.97 4.35
C ALA A 333 -13.68 7.58 3.59
N HIS A 334 -14.82 7.73 4.25
CA HIS A 334 -16.02 8.32 3.67
C HIS A 334 -15.82 9.78 3.24
N ALA A 335 -15.07 10.57 4.02
CA ALA A 335 -14.72 11.96 3.66
C ALA A 335 -13.94 12.06 2.34
N ARG A 336 -13.30 10.97 1.90
CA ARG A 336 -12.57 10.84 0.63
C ARG A 336 -13.37 10.11 -0.46
N GLY A 337 -14.63 9.76 -0.20
CA GLY A 337 -15.49 9.03 -1.12
C GLY A 337 -15.10 7.56 -1.29
N LEU A 338 -14.35 7.00 -0.34
CA LEU A 338 -13.95 5.59 -0.36
C LEU A 338 -14.98 4.73 0.35
N LYS A 339 -15.22 3.52 -0.17
CA LYS A 339 -15.93 2.49 0.58
C LYS A 339 -15.00 1.89 1.64
N ILE A 340 -15.58 1.48 2.77
CA ILE A 340 -14.84 0.78 3.82
C ILE A 340 -15.62 -0.44 4.30
N PHE A 341 -14.95 -1.59 4.29
CA PHE A 341 -15.49 -2.88 4.72
C PHE A 341 -14.85 -3.31 6.03
N GLY A 342 -15.68 -3.67 7.02
CA GLY A 342 -15.19 -4.15 8.31
C GLY A 342 -15.03 -5.66 8.32
N ALA A 343 -13.85 -6.15 8.69
CA ALA A 343 -13.62 -7.57 8.90
C ALA A 343 -13.64 -7.89 10.40
N THR A 344 -14.26 -9.00 10.78
CA THR A 344 -14.36 -9.41 12.19
C THR A 344 -13.03 -9.94 12.70
N ILE A 345 -12.66 -9.57 13.95
CA ILE A 345 -11.45 -10.01 14.65
C ILE A 345 -11.52 -11.51 14.90
N LEU A 346 -10.45 -12.23 14.54
CA LEU A 346 -10.38 -13.68 14.64
C LEU A 346 -10.42 -14.18 16.10
N PRO A 347 -10.84 -15.44 16.32
CA PRO A 347 -10.69 -16.08 17.62
C PRO A 347 -9.21 -16.31 17.94
N TYR A 348 -8.84 -16.23 19.22
CA TYR A 348 -7.45 -16.44 19.64
C TYR A 348 -7.32 -17.16 21.01
N GLN A 349 -8.34 -17.94 21.41
CA GLN A 349 -8.27 -18.76 22.62
C GLN A 349 -7.19 -19.82 22.48
N GLY A 350 -6.27 -19.82 23.41
CA GLY A 350 -5.05 -20.65 23.41
C GLY A 350 -3.77 -19.81 23.26
N PHE A 351 -3.86 -18.62 22.69
CA PHE A 351 -2.76 -17.66 22.65
C PHE A 351 -2.41 -17.15 24.06
N ALA A 352 -1.13 -16.89 24.32
CA ALA A 352 -0.64 -16.50 25.64
C ALA A 352 -1.24 -15.18 26.18
N GLY A 353 -1.69 -14.29 25.31
CA GLY A 353 -2.36 -13.03 25.65
C GLY A 353 -3.89 -13.14 25.70
N TRP A 354 -4.46 -14.34 25.57
CA TRP A 354 -5.90 -14.50 25.66
C TRP A 354 -6.39 -14.47 27.12
N THR A 355 -7.48 -13.74 27.35
CA THR A 355 -8.20 -13.73 28.63
C THR A 355 -9.71 -13.74 28.37
N PRO A 356 -10.54 -14.20 29.34
CA PRO A 356 -12.00 -14.09 29.21
C PRO A 356 -12.48 -12.64 28.99
N GLN A 357 -11.79 -11.68 29.56
CA GLN A 357 -12.08 -10.24 29.39
C GLN A 357 -11.72 -9.77 27.97
N GLY A 358 -10.58 -10.20 27.43
CA GLY A 358 -10.19 -9.95 26.05
C GLY A 358 -11.20 -10.56 25.07
N GLU A 359 -11.63 -11.80 25.31
CA GLU A 359 -12.67 -12.44 24.51
C GLU A 359 -14.00 -11.68 24.53
N ALA A 360 -14.43 -11.18 25.71
CA ALA A 360 -15.65 -10.37 25.81
C ALA A 360 -15.53 -9.08 24.98
N LYS A 361 -14.37 -8.41 24.98
CA LYS A 361 -14.10 -7.24 24.12
C LYS A 361 -14.18 -7.62 22.63
N ARG A 362 -13.50 -8.70 22.21
CA ARG A 362 -13.54 -9.19 20.84
C ARG A 362 -14.98 -9.45 20.35
N VAL A 363 -15.77 -10.13 21.17
CA VAL A 363 -17.17 -10.44 20.85
C VAL A 363 -18.00 -9.16 20.74
N ALA A 364 -17.82 -8.20 21.65
CA ALA A 364 -18.52 -6.92 21.62
C ALA A 364 -18.19 -6.12 20.34
N VAL A 365 -16.89 -6.01 20.01
CA VAL A 365 -16.42 -5.33 18.79
C VAL A 365 -16.95 -6.03 17.53
N ASN A 366 -16.87 -7.36 17.45
CA ASN A 366 -17.36 -8.12 16.31
C ASN A 366 -18.88 -8.00 16.14
N ASN A 367 -19.63 -7.96 17.23
CA ASN A 367 -21.08 -7.69 17.17
C ASN A 367 -21.34 -6.29 16.61
N TRP A 368 -20.61 -5.28 17.05
CA TRP A 368 -20.75 -3.93 16.53
C TRP A 368 -20.38 -3.88 15.02
N ILE A 369 -19.27 -4.50 14.60
CA ILE A 369 -18.90 -4.58 13.17
C ILE A 369 -20.06 -5.13 12.35
N LYS A 370 -20.70 -6.21 12.84
CA LYS A 370 -21.79 -6.92 12.12
C LYS A 370 -23.10 -6.19 12.12
N THR A 371 -23.43 -5.39 13.14
CA THR A 371 -24.80 -4.91 13.37
C THR A 371 -24.97 -3.40 13.35
N SER A 372 -23.88 -2.61 13.46
CA SER A 372 -23.95 -1.15 13.53
C SER A 372 -24.41 -0.48 12.24
N GLY A 373 -24.19 -1.10 11.08
CA GLY A 373 -24.39 -0.47 9.78
C GLY A 373 -23.41 0.66 9.46
N SER A 374 -22.31 0.79 10.22
CA SER A 374 -21.31 1.85 10.05
C SER A 374 -20.38 1.58 8.87
N PHE A 375 -20.12 0.32 8.55
CA PHE A 375 -19.34 -0.09 7.39
C PHE A 375 -20.24 -0.21 6.13
N ASP A 376 -19.65 -0.02 4.96
CA ASP A 376 -20.34 -0.24 3.67
C ASP A 376 -20.62 -1.73 3.39
N GLY A 377 -20.04 -2.61 4.18
CA GLY A 377 -20.27 -4.05 4.18
C GLY A 377 -19.38 -4.74 5.21
N VAL A 378 -19.70 -5.98 5.51
CA VAL A 378 -19.03 -6.77 6.55
C VAL A 378 -18.46 -8.06 5.95
N ILE A 379 -17.26 -8.41 6.40
CA ILE A 379 -16.58 -9.66 6.04
C ILE A 379 -16.40 -10.45 7.34
N ASP A 380 -17.14 -11.54 7.52
CA ASP A 380 -17.07 -12.34 8.75
C ASP A 380 -15.89 -13.32 8.71
N PHE A 381 -14.68 -12.79 8.86
CA PHE A 381 -13.45 -13.57 8.91
C PHE A 381 -13.42 -14.50 10.11
N ALA A 382 -13.96 -14.07 11.26
CA ALA A 382 -14.04 -14.95 12.44
C ALA A 382 -14.84 -16.23 12.15
N ALA A 383 -16.01 -16.10 11.51
CA ALA A 383 -16.81 -17.27 11.16
C ALA A 383 -16.12 -18.20 10.14
N ALA A 384 -15.25 -17.64 9.28
CA ALA A 384 -14.56 -18.45 8.26
C ALA A 384 -13.52 -19.41 8.83
N VAL A 385 -12.96 -19.12 10.04
CA VAL A 385 -11.84 -19.88 10.60
C VAL A 385 -12.06 -20.39 12.02
N SER A 386 -13.16 -20.05 12.69
CA SER A 386 -13.43 -20.51 14.05
C SER A 386 -13.89 -21.97 14.08
N ASP A 387 -13.57 -22.65 15.19
CA ASP A 387 -14.10 -23.98 15.51
C ASP A 387 -15.61 -23.89 15.75
N PRO A 388 -16.44 -24.62 15.00
CA PRO A 388 -17.90 -24.61 15.19
C PRO A 388 -18.35 -25.02 16.59
N ALA A 389 -17.55 -25.86 17.30
CA ALA A 389 -17.84 -26.31 18.66
C ALA A 389 -17.40 -25.29 19.73
N ASN A 390 -16.44 -24.42 19.41
CA ASN A 390 -15.94 -23.35 20.29
C ASN A 390 -15.48 -22.13 19.50
N PRO A 391 -16.37 -21.18 19.20
CA PRO A 391 -16.07 -20.02 18.37
C PRO A 391 -15.01 -19.05 18.94
N ALA A 392 -14.53 -19.28 20.17
CA ALA A 392 -13.46 -18.49 20.76
C ALA A 392 -12.06 -18.92 20.29
N ARG A 393 -11.93 -20.06 19.60
CA ARG A 393 -10.67 -20.60 19.08
C ARG A 393 -10.76 -20.89 17.58
N PHE A 394 -9.59 -21.03 16.96
CA PHE A 394 -9.48 -21.52 15.59
C PHE A 394 -9.99 -22.97 15.47
N ASP A 395 -10.60 -23.27 14.32
CA ASP A 395 -10.64 -24.65 13.83
C ASP A 395 -9.19 -25.11 13.62
N PRO A 396 -8.77 -26.28 14.18
CA PRO A 396 -7.37 -26.72 14.13
C PRO A 396 -6.77 -26.77 12.72
N LYS A 397 -7.58 -26.93 11.68
CA LYS A 397 -7.10 -26.97 10.29
C LYS A 397 -6.63 -25.61 9.77
N TYR A 398 -7.03 -24.51 10.43
CA TYR A 398 -6.70 -23.14 10.04
C TYR A 398 -5.65 -22.49 10.95
N ASP A 399 -5.44 -23.04 12.15
CA ASP A 399 -4.48 -22.57 13.13
C ASP A 399 -3.04 -22.82 12.65
N SER A 400 -2.16 -21.86 12.81
CA SER A 400 -0.72 -22.05 12.59
C SER A 400 -0.05 -22.88 13.68
N GLY A 401 -0.71 -23.05 14.83
CA GLY A 401 -0.20 -23.70 16.03
C GLY A 401 0.16 -22.72 17.14
N ASP A 402 0.11 -21.40 16.90
CA ASP A 402 0.32 -20.38 17.93
C ASP A 402 -1.00 -19.83 18.51
N HIS A 403 -2.13 -20.26 17.98
CA HIS A 403 -3.49 -19.90 18.38
C HIS A 403 -3.84 -18.41 18.19
N LEU A 404 -3.07 -17.69 17.38
CA LEU A 404 -3.26 -16.28 17.05
C LEU A 404 -3.32 -16.04 15.55
N HIS A 405 -2.43 -16.70 14.81
CA HIS A 405 -2.30 -16.48 13.37
C HIS A 405 -2.87 -17.67 12.57
N PRO A 406 -3.54 -17.39 11.45
CA PRO A 406 -3.97 -18.44 10.54
C PRO A 406 -2.75 -19.04 9.81
N GLY A 407 -2.70 -20.36 9.68
CA GLY A 407 -1.76 -21.01 8.76
C GLY A 407 -2.15 -20.80 7.30
N PRO A 408 -1.42 -21.37 6.32
CA PRO A 408 -1.70 -21.17 4.89
C PRO A 408 -3.14 -21.50 4.49
N ALA A 409 -3.73 -22.57 5.04
CA ALA A 409 -5.15 -22.90 4.80
C ALA A 409 -6.11 -21.88 5.40
N GLY A 410 -5.75 -21.27 6.54
CA GLY A 410 -6.51 -20.19 7.16
C GLY A 410 -6.46 -18.92 6.32
N HIS A 411 -5.29 -18.52 5.85
CA HIS A 411 -5.15 -17.39 4.91
C HIS A 411 -5.98 -17.58 3.63
N GLU A 412 -6.00 -18.80 3.08
CA GLU A 412 -6.84 -19.13 1.94
C GLU A 412 -8.33 -19.00 2.28
N ALA A 413 -8.74 -19.49 3.46
CA ALA A 413 -10.13 -19.37 3.93
C ALA A 413 -10.54 -17.90 4.08
N LEU A 414 -9.70 -17.04 4.68
CA LEU A 414 -9.96 -15.60 4.80
C LEU A 414 -10.10 -14.92 3.44
N GLY A 415 -9.14 -15.11 2.53
CA GLY A 415 -9.22 -14.53 1.19
C GLY A 415 -10.44 -15.01 0.41
N ASN A 416 -10.92 -16.24 0.65
CA ASN A 416 -12.12 -16.80 0.04
C ASN A 416 -13.42 -16.30 0.70
N ALA A 417 -13.39 -15.90 1.96
CA ALA A 417 -14.55 -15.37 2.67
C ALA A 417 -14.96 -13.96 2.20
N VAL A 418 -14.10 -13.24 1.49
CA VAL A 418 -14.47 -11.94 0.90
C VAL A 418 -15.50 -12.17 -0.20
N ASP A 419 -16.72 -11.69 0.01
CA ASP A 419 -17.73 -11.67 -1.06
C ASP A 419 -17.36 -10.59 -2.10
N LEU A 420 -17.01 -11.03 -3.31
CA LEU A 420 -16.63 -10.11 -4.40
C LEU A 420 -17.79 -9.20 -4.84
N ALA A 421 -19.03 -9.51 -4.50
CA ALA A 421 -20.16 -8.64 -4.79
C ALA A 421 -20.14 -7.34 -3.98
N LEU A 422 -19.56 -7.36 -2.77
CA LEU A 422 -19.34 -6.15 -1.95
C LEU A 422 -18.43 -5.12 -2.62
N LEU A 423 -17.51 -5.58 -3.46
CA LEU A 423 -16.44 -4.78 -4.07
C LEU A 423 -16.85 -4.16 -5.43
N ARG A 424 -18.10 -4.34 -5.84
CA ARG A 424 -18.65 -3.88 -7.13
C ARG A 424 -19.17 -2.46 -7.13
#